data_d1fddad446ba6697a5b9cc5ca8a56d2a
#
_entry.id   d1fddad446ba6697a5b9cc5ca8a56d2a
#
_cell.length_a   1.000
_cell.length_b   1.000
_cell.length_c   1.000
_cell.angle_alpha   90.00
_cell.angle_beta   90.00
_cell.angle_gamma   90.00
#
_symmetry.space_group_name_H-M   'P 1'
#
loop_
_entity.id
_entity.type
_entity.pdbx_description
1 polymer ?
#
loop_
_entity_poly.entity_id
_entity_poly.type
_entity_poly.pdbx_seq_one_letter_code
_entity_poly.pdbx_strand_id
1 'polypeptide(L)'
;MCIRDSLHTAPAAASVPAKPVPAGPDYLLVDGYNVIFAWDDLRKLADGNLDAARRRLMDILCNYAGYRRCVPILVFDAYKVRGGAREVEQYHNLYVVYTREAETADMYIERATHELAKEHRTRVVSSDGAEQIIVMGHGALRVSARAFEEEVRAVEKEIREFLGE
;
A
#
# COMPACT_ATOMS: atom_id res chain seq x y z
N MET A 1 33.33 -11.40 23.49
CA MET A 1 32.86 -11.53 23.00
C MET A 1 32.63 -12.00 22.54
N CYS A 2 32.83 -12.13 22.55
CA CYS A 2 32.40 -12.49 21.86
C CYS A 2 32.16 -13.09 21.58
N ILE A 3 32.21 -13.30 21.74
CA ILE A 3 31.83 -13.92 21.16
C ILE A 3 31.19 -14.25 20.97
N ARG A 4 31.04 -14.30 21.10
CA ARG A 4 30.33 -14.64 20.57
C ARG A 4 29.91 -14.82 19.94
N ASP A 5 30.03 -14.90 20.01
CA ASP A 5 29.58 -15.15 19.13
C ASP A 5 29.46 -15.71 18.49
N SER A 6 29.84 -15.90 18.81
CA SER A 6 29.62 -16.44 17.93
C SER A 6 29.36 -17.28 17.62
N LEU A 7 29.14 -17.56 17.92
CA LEU A 7 28.67 -18.29 17.30
C LEU A 7 28.01 -18.55 16.87
N HIS A 8 27.75 -18.50 16.81
CA HIS A 8 26.96 -18.68 16.00
C HIS A 8 26.67 -19.00 15.21
N THR A 9 26.65 -19.13 15.43
CA THR A 9 26.27 -19.44 14.45
C THR A 9 25.80 -19.84 13.70
N ALA A 10 25.50 -19.84 13.62
CA ALA A 10 24.85 -20.16 12.76
C ALA A 10 24.71 -20.40 11.98
N PRO A 11 24.47 -20.41 11.76
CA PRO A 11 24.23 -20.60 10.81
C PRO A 11 23.99 -20.62 9.92
N ALA A 12 23.94 -20.68 9.95
CA ALA A 12 23.81 -20.90 8.91
C ALA A 12 22.89 -20.74 8.13
N ALA A 13 22.27 -20.71 8.49
CA ALA A 13 21.41 -20.63 7.57
C ALA A 13 21.58 -19.69 6.70
N ALA A 14 22.25 -19.27 6.95
CA ALA A 14 22.31 -18.51 6.21
C ALA A 14 22.86 -18.57 5.04
N SER A 15 22.82 -19.27 4.62
CA SER A 15 23.29 -19.41 3.39
C SER A 15 22.63 -18.61 2.36
N VAL A 16 21.53 -18.14 2.58
CA VAL A 16 20.94 -17.24 1.63
C VAL A 16 21.32 -15.85 2.02
N PRO A 17 22.04 -15.14 1.18
CA PRO A 17 22.32 -13.79 1.52
C PRO A 17 20.98 -13.06 1.56
N ALA A 18 20.60 -12.69 2.70
CA ALA A 18 19.49 -11.86 2.84
C ALA A 18 19.79 -10.58 2.11
N LYS A 19 18.90 -10.17 1.25
CA LYS A 19 18.97 -8.83 0.73
C LYS A 19 19.02 -7.88 1.91
N PRO A 20 19.93 -6.91 1.90
CA PRO A 20 19.93 -5.93 2.97
C PRO A 20 18.55 -5.29 3.05
N VAL A 21 18.09 -5.05 4.25
CA VAL A 21 16.86 -4.34 4.44
C VAL A 21 17.01 -2.95 3.81
N PRO A 22 16.15 -2.55 2.90
CA PRO A 22 16.28 -1.25 2.28
C PRO A 22 16.26 -0.14 3.32
N ALA A 23 17.12 0.84 3.13
CA ALA A 23 17.30 1.91 4.10
C ALA A 23 16.26 3.00 3.97
N GLY A 24 15.57 3.08 2.87
CA GLY A 24 14.60 4.15 2.63
C GLY A 24 13.25 3.87 3.25
N PRO A 25 12.31 4.78 3.08
CA PRO A 25 10.96 4.57 3.58
C PRO A 25 10.28 3.40 2.91
N ASP A 26 9.30 2.83 3.59
CA ASP A 26 8.45 1.80 3.02
C ASP A 26 7.44 2.47 2.10
N TYR A 27 7.16 1.83 0.99
CA TYR A 27 6.13 2.30 0.06
C TYR A 27 4.92 1.40 0.12
N LEU A 28 3.74 2.00 -0.03
CA LEU A 28 2.48 1.29 -0.02
C LEU A 28 1.70 1.72 -1.26
N LEU A 29 1.52 0.82 -2.21
CA LEU A 29 0.71 1.12 -3.39
C LEU A 29 -0.68 0.54 -3.19
N VAL A 30 -1.70 1.33 -3.46
CA VAL A 30 -3.08 0.93 -3.22
C VAL A 30 -3.90 1.09 -4.49
N ASP A 31 -4.56 0.01 -4.90
CA ASP A 31 -5.51 0.07 -6.00
C ASP A 31 -6.81 0.64 -5.45
N GLY A 32 -7.04 1.92 -5.73
CA GLY A 32 -8.10 2.68 -5.09
C GLY A 32 -9.49 2.13 -5.27
N TYR A 33 -9.87 1.78 -6.49
CA TYR A 33 -11.22 1.28 -6.72
C TYR A 33 -11.43 -0.12 -6.17
N ASN A 34 -10.40 -0.94 -6.18
CA ASN A 34 -10.52 -2.25 -5.54
C ASN A 34 -10.81 -2.11 -4.05
N VAL A 35 -10.15 -1.17 -3.39
CA VAL A 35 -10.38 -0.94 -1.97
C VAL A 35 -11.77 -0.34 -1.73
N ILE A 36 -12.13 0.66 -2.52
CA ILE A 36 -13.44 1.32 -2.37
C ILE A 36 -14.57 0.30 -2.48
N PHE A 37 -14.49 -0.58 -3.47
CA PHE A 37 -15.57 -1.54 -3.68
C PHE A 37 -15.49 -2.76 -2.78
N ALA A 38 -14.35 -3.01 -2.15
CA ALA A 38 -14.21 -4.10 -1.20
C ALA A 38 -14.63 -3.71 0.22
N TRP A 39 -14.47 -2.44 0.59
CA TRP A 39 -14.81 -2.00 1.94
C TRP A 39 -16.25 -1.50 1.96
N ASP A 40 -17.06 -2.08 2.84
CA ASP A 40 -18.50 -1.80 2.89
C ASP A 40 -18.80 -0.32 3.04
N ASP A 41 -18.11 0.37 3.94
CA ASP A 41 -18.36 1.79 4.18
C ASP A 41 -18.11 2.62 2.94
N LEU A 42 -17.00 2.35 2.26
CA LEU A 42 -16.64 3.09 1.07
C LEU A 42 -17.52 2.73 -0.11
N ARG A 43 -17.89 1.46 -0.22
CA ARG A 43 -18.78 1.03 -1.30
C ARG A 43 -20.13 1.72 -1.19
N LYS A 44 -20.68 1.79 0.02
CA LYS A 44 -21.95 2.47 0.24
C LYS A 44 -21.85 3.96 -0.09
N LEU A 45 -20.76 4.57 0.30
CA LEU A 45 -20.54 5.98 -0.02
C LEU A 45 -20.40 6.18 -1.52
N ALA A 46 -19.74 5.27 -2.21
CA ALA A 46 -19.55 5.35 -3.66
C ALA A 46 -20.84 5.23 -4.43
N ASP A 47 -21.81 4.50 -3.90
CA ASP A 47 -23.12 4.39 -4.56
C ASP A 47 -23.78 5.75 -4.74
N GLY A 48 -23.61 6.63 -3.77
CA GLY A 48 -24.18 7.97 -3.87
C GLY A 48 -23.24 9.00 -4.45
N ASN A 49 -21.94 8.83 -4.20
CA ASN A 49 -20.98 9.84 -4.61
C ASN A 49 -19.57 9.23 -4.63
N LEU A 50 -19.11 8.91 -5.84
CA LEU A 50 -17.81 8.29 -5.99
C LEU A 50 -16.66 9.22 -5.58
N ASP A 51 -16.81 10.53 -5.83
CA ASP A 51 -15.81 11.50 -5.38
C ASP A 51 -15.67 11.50 -3.86
N ALA A 52 -16.80 11.40 -3.15
CA ALA A 52 -16.75 11.34 -1.69
C ALA A 52 -16.04 10.10 -1.21
N ALA A 53 -16.26 8.97 -1.88
CA ALA A 53 -15.57 7.73 -1.51
C ALA A 53 -14.07 7.85 -1.75
N ARG A 54 -13.66 8.43 -2.87
CA ARG A 54 -12.24 8.64 -3.14
C ARG A 54 -11.60 9.52 -2.06
N ARG A 55 -12.26 10.63 -1.73
CA ARG A 55 -11.74 11.54 -0.72
C ARG A 55 -11.66 10.89 0.65
N ARG A 56 -12.68 10.10 0.99
CA ARG A 56 -12.66 9.40 2.27
C ARG A 56 -11.48 8.44 2.35
N LEU A 57 -11.23 7.69 1.28
CA LEU A 57 -10.10 6.79 1.24
C LEU A 57 -8.78 7.55 1.34
N MET A 58 -8.69 8.71 0.69
CA MET A 58 -7.50 9.53 0.77
C MET A 58 -7.21 9.95 2.22
N ASP A 59 -8.23 10.38 2.94
CA ASP A 59 -8.08 10.77 4.34
C ASP A 59 -7.65 9.58 5.21
N ILE A 60 -8.27 8.43 5.00
CA ILE A 60 -7.93 7.22 5.74
C ILE A 60 -6.46 6.84 5.53
N LEU A 61 -6.02 6.89 4.28
CA LEU A 61 -4.64 6.53 3.97
C LEU A 61 -3.64 7.54 4.52
N CYS A 62 -3.99 8.82 4.53
CA CYS A 62 -3.11 9.83 5.12
C CYS A 62 -2.88 9.55 6.61
N ASN A 63 -3.96 9.25 7.32
CA ASN A 63 -3.86 8.94 8.74
C ASN A 63 -3.06 7.67 8.99
N TYR A 64 -3.36 6.63 8.22
CA TYR A 64 -2.65 5.37 8.33
C TYR A 64 -1.16 5.54 8.08
N ALA A 65 -0.83 6.22 6.98
CA ALA A 65 0.55 6.38 6.57
C ALA A 65 1.35 7.25 7.54
N GLY A 66 0.70 8.25 8.11
CA GLY A 66 1.34 9.09 9.12
C GLY A 66 1.69 8.28 10.36
N TYR A 67 0.80 7.41 10.78
CA TYR A 67 1.02 6.58 11.95
C TYR A 67 2.08 5.51 11.69
N ARG A 68 2.01 4.84 10.53
CA ARG A 68 2.94 3.77 10.17
C ARG A 68 4.23 4.26 9.55
N ARG A 69 4.31 5.53 9.22
CA ARG A 69 5.50 6.14 8.62
C ARG A 69 5.88 5.48 7.31
N CYS A 70 4.91 5.34 6.43
CA CYS A 70 5.16 4.85 5.08
C CYS A 70 4.73 5.91 4.07
N VAL A 71 5.10 5.69 2.81
CA VAL A 71 4.74 6.59 1.72
C VAL A 71 3.62 5.91 0.93
N PRO A 72 2.39 6.41 1.03
CA PRO A 72 1.28 5.79 0.31
C PRO A 72 1.14 6.38 -1.08
N ILE A 73 0.89 5.51 -2.04
CA ILE A 73 0.60 5.89 -3.42
C ILE A 73 -0.73 5.26 -3.78
N LEU A 74 -1.74 6.08 -3.94
CA LEU A 74 -3.08 5.64 -4.25
C LEU A 74 -3.31 5.79 -5.75
N VAL A 75 -3.72 4.73 -6.41
CA VAL A 75 -3.82 4.70 -7.86
C VAL A 75 -5.28 4.50 -8.27
N PHE A 76 -5.76 5.37 -9.14
CA PHE A 76 -7.11 5.28 -9.70
C PHE A 76 -7.05 5.13 -11.20
N ASP A 77 -7.91 4.27 -11.74
CA ASP A 77 -8.03 4.09 -13.19
C ASP A 77 -8.60 5.33 -13.85
N ALA A 78 -7.99 5.73 -14.93
CA ALA A 78 -8.38 6.94 -15.64
C ALA A 78 -9.76 6.86 -16.27
N TYR A 79 -10.25 5.67 -16.58
CA TYR A 79 -11.54 5.56 -17.25
C TYR A 79 -12.70 6.00 -16.35
N LYS A 80 -12.48 6.11 -15.06
CA LYS A 80 -13.48 6.59 -14.12
C LYS A 80 -13.28 8.04 -13.73
N VAL A 81 -12.28 8.69 -14.30
CA VAL A 81 -11.96 10.08 -14.05
C VAL A 81 -11.75 10.75 -15.39
N ARG A 82 -12.28 11.94 -15.56
CA ARG A 82 -12.09 12.66 -16.82
C ARG A 82 -10.68 13.16 -16.95
N GLY A 83 -10.14 13.12 -18.20
CA GLY A 83 -8.84 13.72 -18.45
C GLY A 83 -7.98 12.90 -19.31
N GLY A 84 -7.62 11.92 -19.48
CA GLY A 84 -6.86 11.16 -20.46
C GLY A 84 -5.37 11.13 -20.27
N ALA A 85 -4.80 12.09 -19.56
CA ALA A 85 -3.36 12.11 -19.29
C ALA A 85 -3.13 11.61 -17.88
N ARG A 86 -1.98 10.98 -17.67
CA ARG A 86 -1.62 10.59 -16.32
C ARG A 86 -1.42 11.85 -15.48
N GLU A 87 -2.01 11.87 -14.31
CA GLU A 87 -1.85 12.97 -13.39
C GLU A 87 -1.41 12.44 -12.05
N VAL A 88 -0.52 13.16 -11.40
CA VAL A 88 -0.08 12.84 -10.06
C VAL A 88 -0.31 14.07 -9.22
N GLU A 89 -1.07 13.92 -8.15
CA GLU A 89 -1.24 15.02 -7.21
C GLU A 89 -0.81 14.57 -5.83
N GLN A 90 -0.43 15.53 -5.02
CA GLN A 90 -0.04 15.26 -3.66
C GLN A 90 -1.11 15.77 -2.72
N TYR A 91 -1.63 14.90 -1.88
CA TYR A 91 -2.66 15.22 -0.90
C TYR A 91 -2.06 14.91 0.47
N HIS A 92 -1.58 15.96 1.15
CA HIS A 92 -0.85 15.82 2.42
C HIS A 92 0.36 14.91 2.22
N ASN A 93 0.42 13.77 2.90
CA ASN A 93 1.53 12.82 2.75
C ASN A 93 1.23 11.70 1.76
N LEU A 94 0.16 11.83 1.00
CA LEU A 94 -0.30 10.82 0.06
C LEU A 94 -0.06 11.27 -1.37
N TYR A 95 0.41 10.36 -2.22
CA TYR A 95 0.46 10.60 -3.66
C TYR A 95 -0.71 9.91 -4.31
N VAL A 96 -1.46 10.65 -5.12
CA VAL A 96 -2.62 10.12 -5.84
C VAL A 96 -2.29 10.12 -7.32
N VAL A 97 -2.36 8.97 -7.94
CA VAL A 97 -2.05 8.80 -9.35
C VAL A 97 -3.32 8.44 -10.10
N TYR A 98 -3.61 9.22 -11.14
CA TYR A 98 -4.68 8.89 -12.09
C TYR A 98 -3.98 8.37 -13.34
N THR A 99 -4.26 7.14 -13.73
CA THR A 99 -3.54 6.52 -14.83
C THR A 99 -3.97 7.09 -16.17
N ARG A 100 -3.20 6.80 -17.21
CA ARG A 100 -3.56 7.17 -18.57
C ARG A 100 -4.76 6.35 -19.03
N GLU A 101 -5.43 6.85 -20.05
CA GLU A 101 -6.63 6.20 -20.55
C GLU A 101 -6.41 4.73 -20.92
N ALA A 102 -5.29 4.40 -21.52
CA ALA A 102 -4.99 3.03 -21.92
C ALA A 102 -4.26 2.23 -20.85
N GLU A 103 -4.07 2.80 -19.66
CA GLU A 103 -3.32 2.18 -18.60
C GLU A 103 -4.26 1.86 -17.44
N THR A 104 -4.26 0.63 -16.95
CA THR A 104 -5.05 0.27 -15.77
C THR A 104 -4.23 0.54 -14.51
N ALA A 105 -4.94 0.66 -13.39
CA ALA A 105 -4.26 0.79 -12.09
C ALA A 105 -3.33 -0.39 -11.85
N ASP A 106 -3.78 -1.59 -12.20
CA ASP A 106 -2.98 -2.80 -12.01
C ASP A 106 -1.66 -2.74 -12.79
N MET A 107 -1.72 -2.28 -14.03
CA MET A 107 -0.52 -2.13 -14.87
C MET A 107 0.43 -1.10 -14.29
N TYR A 108 -0.11 0.02 -13.84
CA TYR A 108 0.71 1.06 -13.23
C TYR A 108 1.38 0.55 -11.96
N ILE A 109 0.60 -0.11 -11.10
CA ILE A 109 1.09 -0.63 -9.82
C ILE A 109 2.19 -1.64 -10.05
N GLU A 110 2.01 -2.55 -11.01
CA GLU A 110 3.04 -3.55 -11.28
C GLU A 110 4.34 -2.90 -11.69
N ARG A 111 4.28 -1.93 -12.59
CA ARG A 111 5.48 -1.26 -13.06
C ARG A 111 6.15 -0.44 -11.97
N ALA A 112 5.35 0.33 -11.22
CA ALA A 112 5.89 1.14 -10.13
C ALA A 112 6.49 0.28 -9.03
N THR A 113 5.84 -0.84 -8.73
CA THR A 113 6.33 -1.77 -7.72
C THR A 113 7.68 -2.35 -8.11
N HIS A 114 7.82 -2.70 -9.38
CA HIS A 114 9.07 -3.24 -9.88
C HIS A 114 10.22 -2.27 -9.65
N GLU A 115 9.99 -0.99 -9.89
CA GLU A 115 11.02 0.02 -9.67
C GLU A 115 11.28 0.29 -8.18
N LEU A 116 10.21 0.44 -7.41
CA LEU A 116 10.35 0.79 -5.99
C LEU A 116 10.97 -0.33 -5.17
N ALA A 117 10.64 -1.57 -5.49
CA ALA A 117 11.13 -2.70 -4.70
C ALA A 117 12.63 -2.92 -4.84
N LYS A 118 13.28 -2.28 -5.80
CA LYS A 118 14.73 -2.38 -5.92
C LYS A 118 15.45 -1.76 -4.74
N GLU A 119 14.86 -0.71 -4.16
CA GLU A 119 15.53 0.03 -3.11
C GLU A 119 14.67 0.27 -1.87
N HIS A 120 13.40 -0.15 -1.89
CA HIS A 120 12.48 0.12 -0.80
C HIS A 120 11.63 -1.10 -0.51
N ARG A 121 11.28 -1.27 0.75
CA ARG A 121 10.25 -2.25 1.06
C ARG A 121 8.94 -1.75 0.49
N THR A 122 8.25 -2.61 -0.23
CA THR A 122 7.07 -2.21 -0.98
C THR A 122 5.94 -3.20 -0.74
N ARG A 123 4.78 -2.69 -0.42
CA ARG A 123 3.56 -3.48 -0.27
C ARG A 123 2.55 -2.99 -1.28
N VAL A 124 1.73 -3.92 -1.75
CA VAL A 124 0.68 -3.61 -2.72
C VAL A 124 -0.64 -4.10 -2.17
N VAL A 125 -1.63 -3.21 -2.13
CA VAL A 125 -2.99 -3.56 -1.75
C VAL A 125 -3.83 -3.57 -3.01
N SER A 126 -4.41 -4.71 -3.35
CA SER A 126 -5.20 -4.81 -4.55
C SER A 126 -6.39 -5.75 -4.33
N SER A 127 -6.87 -6.40 -5.37
CA SER A 127 -8.10 -7.18 -5.29
C SER A 127 -7.98 -8.34 -4.32
N ASP A 128 -9.12 -8.86 -3.90
CA ASP A 128 -9.21 -9.97 -2.98
C ASP A 128 -9.05 -11.33 -3.65
N GLY A 129 -8.74 -11.34 -4.94
CA GLY A 129 -8.60 -12.59 -5.66
C GLY A 129 -7.54 -13.48 -5.07
N ALA A 130 -6.52 -12.90 -4.47
CA ALA A 130 -5.51 -13.66 -3.76
C ALA A 130 -5.76 -13.43 -2.28
N GLU A 131 -6.14 -14.45 -1.57
CA GLU A 131 -6.53 -14.30 -0.19
C GLU A 131 -5.40 -14.34 0.76
N GLN A 132 -4.22 -14.56 0.30
CA GLN A 132 -3.06 -14.62 1.14
C GLN A 132 -2.06 -13.59 0.69
N ILE A 133 -1.11 -13.33 1.56
CA ILE A 133 -0.01 -12.46 1.23
C ILE A 133 0.88 -13.18 0.24
N ILE A 134 1.17 -12.53 -0.87
CA ILE A 134 2.00 -13.10 -1.91
C ILE A 134 3.25 -12.28 -2.06
N VAL A 135 4.40 -12.94 -2.03
CA VAL A 135 5.66 -12.29 -2.35
C VAL A 135 5.77 -12.24 -3.86
N MET A 136 5.79 -11.05 -4.41
CA MET A 136 5.90 -10.89 -5.85
C MET A 136 7.33 -11.15 -6.31
N GLY A 137 7.49 -11.45 -7.59
CA GLY A 137 8.79 -11.86 -8.13
C GLY A 137 9.91 -10.87 -7.92
N HIS A 138 9.61 -9.63 -7.66
CA HIS A 138 10.61 -8.59 -7.42
C HIS A 138 10.68 -8.17 -5.95
N GLY A 139 10.12 -8.96 -5.04
CA GLY A 139 10.32 -8.74 -3.62
C GLY A 139 9.25 -7.93 -2.91
N ALA A 140 8.22 -7.48 -3.60
CA ALA A 140 7.13 -6.77 -2.97
C ALA A 140 6.12 -7.76 -2.38
N LEU A 141 5.36 -7.32 -1.38
CA LEU A 141 4.31 -8.11 -0.78
C LEU A 141 2.96 -7.62 -1.26
N ARG A 142 2.10 -8.56 -1.61
CA ARG A 142 0.72 -8.24 -1.99
C ARG A 142 -0.21 -8.58 -0.84
N VAL A 143 -1.11 -7.65 -0.52
CA VAL A 143 -2.09 -7.80 0.56
C VAL A 143 -3.47 -7.56 -0.04
N SER A 144 -4.45 -8.36 0.35
CA SER A 144 -5.80 -8.15 -0.15
C SER A 144 -6.40 -6.90 0.46
N ALA A 145 -7.41 -6.34 -0.21
CA ALA A 145 -8.10 -5.17 0.30
C ALA A 145 -8.75 -5.44 1.65
N ARG A 146 -9.26 -6.65 1.86
CA ARG A 146 -9.88 -6.99 3.13
C ARG A 146 -8.87 -7.12 4.27
N ALA A 147 -7.74 -7.75 4.00
CA ALA A 147 -6.70 -7.85 5.02
C ALA A 147 -6.18 -6.46 5.38
N PHE A 148 -6.07 -5.59 4.39
CA PHE A 148 -5.64 -4.23 4.63
C PHE A 148 -6.68 -3.45 5.44
N GLU A 149 -7.95 -3.70 5.21
CA GLU A 149 -9.00 -3.07 6.00
C GLU A 149 -8.84 -3.39 7.49
N GLU A 150 -8.58 -4.65 7.80
CA GLU A 150 -8.38 -5.04 9.20
C GLU A 150 -7.19 -4.31 9.81
N GLU A 151 -6.12 -4.20 9.05
CA GLU A 151 -4.94 -3.49 9.52
C GLU A 151 -5.24 -2.00 9.76
N VAL A 152 -5.95 -1.38 8.85
CA VAL A 152 -6.33 0.03 8.97
C VAL A 152 -7.22 0.26 10.19
N ARG A 153 -8.20 -0.63 10.40
CA ARG A 153 -9.08 -0.48 11.56
C ARG A 153 -8.32 -0.64 12.87
N ALA A 154 -7.34 -1.54 12.89
CA ALA A 154 -6.50 -1.70 14.07
C ALA A 154 -5.68 -0.44 14.33
N VAL A 155 -5.14 0.17 13.29
CA VAL A 155 -4.39 1.41 13.42
C VAL A 155 -5.28 2.54 13.90
N GLU A 156 -6.48 2.65 13.35
CA GLU A 156 -7.42 3.67 13.79
C GLU A 156 -7.74 3.53 15.28
N LYS A 157 -7.90 2.30 15.73
CA LYS A 157 -8.14 2.04 17.15
C LYS A 157 -6.94 2.48 17.99
N GLU A 158 -5.74 2.13 17.56
CA GLU A 158 -4.53 2.53 18.28
C GLU A 158 -4.40 4.05 18.36
N ILE A 159 -4.72 4.74 17.27
CA ILE A 159 -4.67 6.20 17.27
C ILE A 159 -5.66 6.78 18.27
N ARG A 160 -6.88 6.24 18.30
CA ARG A 160 -7.88 6.73 19.25
C ARG A 160 -7.44 6.49 20.69
N GLU A 161 -6.86 5.34 20.98
CA GLU A 161 -6.35 5.03 22.30
C GLU A 161 -5.22 5.95 22.70
N PHE A 162 -4.33 6.25 21.75
CA PHE A 162 -3.22 7.16 21.98
C PHE A 162 -3.72 8.56 22.30
N LEU A 163 -4.81 8.98 21.67
CA LEU A 163 -5.38 10.31 21.91
C LEU A 163 -6.28 10.36 23.14
N GLY A 164 -6.48 9.25 23.81
CA GLY A 164 -7.30 9.21 25.00
C GLY A 164 -8.80 9.16 24.74
N GLU A 165 -9.19 8.73 23.58
CA GLU A 165 -10.61 8.63 23.23
C GLU A 165 -11.16 7.24 23.46
#